data_115435770717e3b0a6182f9e68eb114f
#
_entry.id   115435770717e3b0a6182f9e68eb114f
#
_cell.length_a   1.000
_cell.length_b   1.000
_cell.length_c   1.000
_cell.angle_alpha   90.00
_cell.angle_beta   90.00
_cell.angle_gamma   90.00
#
_symmetry.space_group_name_H-M   'P 1'
#
loop_
_entity.id
_entity.type
_entity.pdbx_description
1 polymer ?
#
loop_
_entity_poly.entity_id
_entity_poly.type
_entity_poly.pdbx_seq_one_letter_code
_entity_poly.pdbx_strand_id
1 'polypeptide(L)'
;MMNRITRKGFTVIELMVAMSMFLILIGVATGTFLETLKMQRIITQLAAANDNATQAVEQIGREIRTGYSFQQSTADTLEFVNYKDETVLYKLESSDKVKCSQDTGPVGCLLRSNNGGNTWSAITAPEVRVKRFTPTVIGADTLPRVTLIISIAGPRNIDVNLQTTVSTRVGK
;
A
#
# COMPACT_ATOMS: atom_id res chain seq x y z
N MET A 1 -50.34 58.54 -9.24
CA MET A 1 -50.92 57.22 -9.62
C MET A 1 -50.05 56.18 -9.11
N MET A 2 -50.44 55.44 -8.02
CA MET A 2 -49.69 54.35 -7.43
C MET A 2 -50.05 53.03 -8.15
N ASN A 3 -49.10 52.47 -8.87
CA ASN A 3 -49.30 51.25 -9.59
C ASN A 3 -49.37 50.07 -8.55
N ARG A 4 -50.53 49.49 -8.34
CA ARG A 4 -50.71 48.31 -7.46
C ARG A 4 -50.13 47.13 -8.16
N ILE A 5 -48.97 46.66 -7.68
CA ILE A 5 -48.37 45.42 -8.08
C ILE A 5 -49.26 44.30 -7.52
N THR A 6 -50.03 43.63 -8.38
CA THR A 6 -50.82 42.44 -8.03
C THR A 6 -49.84 41.29 -7.76
N ARG A 7 -49.66 40.94 -6.51
CA ARG A 7 -48.91 39.74 -6.13
C ARG A 7 -49.75 38.50 -6.46
N LYS A 8 -49.33 37.76 -7.46
CA LYS A 8 -49.92 36.45 -7.78
C LYS A 8 -49.44 35.48 -6.73
N GLY A 9 -50.34 34.75 -6.05
CA GLY A 9 -50.03 33.67 -5.13
C GLY A 9 -49.71 32.38 -5.88
N PHE A 10 -48.91 31.49 -5.28
CA PHE A 10 -48.66 30.15 -5.83
C PHE A 10 -49.91 29.28 -5.73
N THR A 11 -50.12 28.44 -6.74
CA THR A 11 -51.17 27.41 -6.72
C THR A 11 -50.69 26.20 -5.92
N VAL A 12 -51.63 25.45 -5.32
CA VAL A 12 -51.33 24.23 -4.57
C VAL A 12 -50.62 23.18 -5.45
N ILE A 13 -51.01 23.09 -6.72
CA ILE A 13 -50.42 22.16 -7.66
C ILE A 13 -48.95 22.53 -7.96
N GLU A 14 -48.62 23.79 -8.06
CA GLU A 14 -47.26 24.26 -8.29
C GLU A 14 -46.36 23.96 -7.11
N LEU A 15 -46.87 24.07 -5.88
CA LEU A 15 -46.16 23.69 -4.68
C LEU A 15 -45.92 22.18 -4.61
N MET A 16 -46.90 21.36 -4.98
CA MET A 16 -46.75 19.90 -5.01
C MET A 16 -45.70 19.44 -6.03
N VAL A 17 -45.70 20.04 -7.22
CA VAL A 17 -44.68 19.75 -8.26
C VAL A 17 -43.28 20.17 -7.80
N ALA A 18 -43.15 21.36 -7.22
CA ALA A 18 -41.88 21.85 -6.71
C ALA A 18 -41.33 20.94 -5.60
N MET A 19 -42.17 20.51 -4.66
CA MET A 19 -41.79 19.56 -3.58
C MET A 19 -41.35 18.22 -4.14
N SER A 20 -42.05 17.64 -5.11
CA SER A 20 -41.68 16.36 -5.71
C SER A 20 -40.35 16.44 -6.44
N MET A 21 -40.08 17.48 -7.21
CA MET A 21 -38.79 17.71 -7.85
C MET A 21 -37.65 17.89 -6.83
N PHE A 22 -37.94 18.61 -5.75
CA PHE A 22 -36.95 18.83 -4.67
C PHE A 22 -36.57 17.52 -3.97
N LEU A 23 -37.55 16.65 -3.69
CA LEU A 23 -37.28 15.34 -3.09
C LEU A 23 -36.44 14.43 -4.00
N ILE A 24 -36.67 14.44 -5.30
CA ILE A 24 -35.88 13.71 -6.29
C ILE A 24 -34.42 14.23 -6.30
N LEU A 25 -34.24 15.54 -6.32
CA LEU A 25 -32.91 16.16 -6.29
C LEU A 25 -32.13 15.82 -5.04
N ILE A 26 -32.79 15.89 -3.86
CA ILE A 26 -32.15 15.47 -2.60
C ILE A 26 -31.77 13.98 -2.63
N GLY A 27 -32.64 13.13 -3.14
CA GLY A 27 -32.38 11.69 -3.24
C GLY A 27 -31.12 11.40 -4.09
N VAL A 28 -31.03 12.02 -5.25
CA VAL A 28 -29.85 11.88 -6.14
C VAL A 28 -28.59 12.46 -5.48
N ALA A 29 -28.69 13.67 -4.91
CA ALA A 29 -27.54 14.31 -4.25
C ALA A 29 -27.01 13.48 -3.06
N THR A 30 -27.88 12.95 -2.24
CA THR A 30 -27.52 12.11 -1.11
C THR A 30 -26.87 10.80 -1.58
N GLY A 31 -27.42 10.16 -2.63
CA GLY A 31 -26.86 8.94 -3.21
C GLY A 31 -25.43 9.14 -3.71
N THR A 32 -25.19 10.19 -4.49
CA THR A 32 -23.84 10.50 -5.00
C THR A 32 -22.87 10.86 -3.89
N PHE A 33 -23.33 11.58 -2.87
CA PHE A 33 -22.49 11.91 -1.72
C PHE A 33 -22.02 10.67 -0.95
N LEU A 34 -22.93 9.73 -0.66
CA LEU A 34 -22.59 8.48 0.01
C LEU A 34 -21.58 7.64 -0.80
N GLU A 35 -21.72 7.58 -2.12
CA GLU A 35 -20.78 6.87 -2.99
C GLU A 35 -19.40 7.54 -2.97
N THR A 36 -19.36 8.87 -2.98
CA THR A 36 -18.10 9.63 -2.87
C THR A 36 -17.37 9.33 -1.55
N LEU A 37 -18.09 9.27 -0.42
CA LEU A 37 -17.49 8.91 0.87
C LEU A 37 -16.91 7.49 0.89
N LYS A 38 -17.59 6.52 0.27
CA LYS A 38 -17.06 5.16 0.12
C LYS A 38 -15.79 5.14 -0.72
N MET A 39 -15.77 5.88 -1.82
CA MET A 39 -14.60 5.98 -2.69
C MET A 39 -13.40 6.63 -1.97
N GLN A 40 -13.62 7.69 -1.19
CA GLN A 40 -12.57 8.31 -0.39
C GLN A 40 -11.89 7.32 0.57
N ARG A 41 -12.66 6.46 1.25
CA ARG A 41 -12.09 5.43 2.13
C ARG A 41 -11.21 4.45 1.37
N ILE A 42 -11.63 4.02 0.18
CA ILE A 42 -10.86 3.10 -0.66
C ILE A 42 -9.54 3.75 -1.10
N ILE A 43 -9.60 5.01 -1.55
CA ILE A 43 -8.41 5.76 -1.97
C ILE A 43 -7.42 5.91 -0.81
N THR A 44 -7.90 6.24 0.39
CA THR A 44 -7.02 6.37 1.57
C THR A 44 -6.34 5.05 1.92
N GLN A 45 -7.06 3.92 1.88
CA GLN A 45 -6.48 2.61 2.12
C GLN A 45 -5.47 2.21 1.04
N LEU A 46 -5.74 2.52 -0.23
CA LEU A 46 -4.84 2.26 -1.33
C LEU A 46 -3.56 3.11 -1.23
N ALA A 47 -3.69 4.38 -0.86
CA ALA A 47 -2.56 5.26 -0.61
C ALA A 47 -1.68 4.72 0.53
N ALA A 48 -2.27 4.32 1.65
CA ALA A 48 -1.53 3.73 2.77
C ALA A 48 -0.78 2.45 2.36
N ALA A 49 -1.40 1.57 1.57
CA ALA A 49 -0.75 0.37 1.05
C ALA A 49 0.44 0.71 0.12
N ASN A 50 0.26 1.69 -0.77
CA ASN A 50 1.32 2.14 -1.67
C ASN A 50 2.49 2.79 -0.91
N ASP A 51 2.21 3.61 0.09
CA ASP A 51 3.23 4.28 0.91
C ASP A 51 4.05 3.25 1.70
N ASN A 52 3.41 2.24 2.29
CA ASN A 52 4.10 1.14 2.96
C ASN A 52 4.98 0.34 2.00
N ALA A 53 4.48 0.02 0.80
CA ALA A 53 5.27 -0.67 -0.21
C ALA A 53 6.50 0.15 -0.62
N THR A 54 6.32 1.44 -0.86
CA THR A 54 7.41 2.35 -1.24
C THR A 54 8.45 2.46 -0.13
N GLN A 55 8.05 2.64 1.13
CA GLN A 55 8.96 2.70 2.27
C GLN A 55 9.77 1.41 2.43
N ALA A 56 9.13 0.25 2.30
CA ALA A 56 9.82 -1.04 2.35
C ALA A 56 10.85 -1.17 1.24
N VAL A 57 10.47 -0.84 -0.01
CA VAL A 57 11.39 -0.87 -1.17
C VAL A 57 12.56 0.09 -0.99
N GLU A 58 12.31 1.30 -0.51
CA GLU A 58 13.36 2.29 -0.27
C GLU A 58 14.33 1.85 0.84
N GLN A 59 13.82 1.27 1.92
CA GLN A 59 14.65 0.75 3.00
C GLN A 59 15.58 -0.36 2.49
N ILE A 60 15.01 -1.36 1.81
CA ILE A 60 15.78 -2.45 1.22
C ILE A 60 16.78 -1.90 0.19
N GLY A 61 16.33 -1.00 -0.68
CA GLY A 61 17.17 -0.42 -1.72
C GLY A 61 18.37 0.37 -1.17
N ARG A 62 18.21 1.07 -0.05
CA ARG A 62 19.33 1.74 0.63
C ARG A 62 20.35 0.75 1.16
N GLU A 63 19.91 -0.33 1.78
CA GLU A 63 20.81 -1.37 2.32
C GLU A 63 21.52 -2.15 1.21
N ILE A 64 20.82 -2.47 0.10
CA ILE A 64 21.43 -3.13 -1.06
C ILE A 64 22.55 -2.28 -1.65
N ARG A 65 22.39 -0.94 -1.76
CA ARG A 65 23.41 -0.07 -2.36
C ARG A 65 24.75 -0.10 -1.63
N THR A 66 24.74 -0.41 -0.35
CA THR A 66 25.94 -0.45 0.52
C THR A 66 26.32 -1.86 0.93
N GLY A 67 25.54 -2.86 0.51
CA GLY A 67 25.77 -4.26 0.82
C GLY A 67 26.66 -4.98 -0.21
N TYR A 68 27.12 -6.15 0.16
CA TYR A 68 27.93 -7.05 -0.65
C TYR A 68 27.61 -8.51 -0.32
N SER A 69 28.20 -9.48 -1.06
CA SER A 69 27.99 -10.91 -0.89
C SER A 69 26.51 -11.32 -0.93
N PHE A 70 25.82 -10.94 -2.02
CA PHE A 70 24.40 -11.22 -2.19
C PHE A 70 24.16 -12.69 -2.50
N GLN A 71 23.23 -13.27 -1.77
CA GLN A 71 22.76 -14.65 -1.96
C GLN A 71 21.23 -14.68 -1.97
N GLN A 72 20.70 -15.60 -2.75
CA GLN A 72 19.28 -15.89 -2.79
C GLN A 72 19.07 -17.32 -2.27
N SER A 73 18.81 -17.44 -0.97
CA SER A 73 18.64 -18.75 -0.33
C SER A 73 17.36 -19.46 -0.74
N THR A 74 16.28 -18.69 -0.99
CA THR A 74 14.98 -19.16 -1.49
C THR A 74 14.36 -18.11 -2.40
N ALA A 75 13.26 -18.45 -3.09
CA ALA A 75 12.54 -17.54 -3.99
C ALA A 75 12.06 -16.25 -3.27
N ASP A 76 11.81 -16.34 -1.96
CA ASP A 76 11.22 -15.28 -1.13
C ASP A 76 12.20 -14.69 -0.11
N THR A 77 13.50 -15.02 -0.22
CA THR A 77 14.51 -14.58 0.75
C THR A 77 15.70 -13.96 0.05
N LEU A 78 16.05 -12.75 0.47
CA LEU A 78 17.27 -12.05 0.07
C LEU A 78 18.22 -12.01 1.26
N GLU A 79 19.45 -12.48 1.07
CA GLU A 79 20.53 -12.45 2.05
C GLU A 79 21.72 -11.67 1.50
N PHE A 80 22.33 -10.83 2.32
CA PHE A 80 23.57 -10.10 1.99
C PHE A 80 24.25 -9.58 3.25
N VAL A 81 25.47 -9.13 3.11
CA VAL A 81 26.22 -8.48 4.19
C VAL A 81 26.13 -6.96 4.02
N ASN A 82 25.76 -6.26 5.09
CA ASN A 82 25.68 -4.80 5.07
C ASN A 82 27.05 -4.14 5.30
N TYR A 83 27.11 -2.81 5.27
CA TYR A 83 28.35 -2.03 5.46
C TYR A 83 28.96 -2.16 6.88
N LYS A 84 28.23 -2.75 7.84
CA LYS A 84 28.70 -3.04 9.20
C LYS A 84 29.21 -4.47 9.37
N ASP A 85 29.33 -5.22 8.29
CA ASP A 85 29.68 -6.63 8.26
C ASP A 85 28.64 -7.53 8.98
N GLU A 86 27.38 -7.07 9.07
CA GLU A 86 26.26 -7.84 9.61
C GLU A 86 25.53 -8.58 8.49
N THR A 87 25.18 -9.84 8.71
CA THR A 87 24.34 -10.60 7.78
C THR A 87 22.89 -10.15 7.88
N VAL A 88 22.40 -9.56 6.82
CA VAL A 88 21.02 -9.06 6.70
C VAL A 88 20.20 -10.02 5.85
N LEU A 89 19.03 -10.39 6.36
CA LEU A 89 18.05 -11.18 5.64
C LEU A 89 16.74 -10.44 5.55
N TYR A 90 16.13 -10.54 4.37
CA TYR A 90 14.75 -10.14 4.11
C TYR A 90 13.95 -11.34 3.65
N LYS A 91 12.79 -11.58 4.25
CA LYS A 91 11.90 -12.67 3.83
C LYS A 91 10.44 -12.29 3.93
N LEU A 92 9.62 -12.90 3.08
CA LEU A 92 8.17 -12.87 3.23
C LEU A 92 7.75 -13.93 4.26
N GLU A 93 7.02 -13.52 5.27
CA GLU A 93 6.36 -14.43 6.20
C GLU A 93 4.89 -14.53 5.87
N SER A 94 4.45 -15.71 5.49
CA SER A 94 3.07 -15.99 5.08
C SER A 94 2.27 -16.84 6.06
N SER A 95 2.90 -17.26 7.19
CA SER A 95 2.24 -18.13 8.15
C SER A 95 1.44 -17.35 9.21
N ASP A 96 0.31 -17.90 9.61
CA ASP A 96 -0.61 -17.33 10.62
C ASP A 96 0.02 -17.21 12.03
N LYS A 97 1.22 -17.70 12.22
CA LYS A 97 1.83 -17.86 13.54
C LYS A 97 2.85 -16.81 13.91
N VAL A 98 3.20 -15.89 13.03
CA VAL A 98 4.39 -15.05 13.23
C VAL A 98 4.11 -13.56 13.10
N LYS A 99 4.20 -12.87 14.21
CA LYS A 99 4.86 -11.55 14.45
C LYS A 99 4.54 -10.35 13.55
N CYS A 100 3.62 -10.43 12.61
CA CYS A 100 3.21 -9.28 11.78
C CYS A 100 2.26 -8.36 12.53
N SER A 101 1.42 -8.93 13.42
CA SER A 101 0.57 -8.20 14.36
C SER A 101 0.35 -9.04 15.60
N GLN A 102 0.18 -8.41 16.77
CA GLN A 102 -0.09 -9.10 18.03
C GLN A 102 -1.53 -9.64 18.10
N ASP A 103 -2.44 -9.16 17.25
CA ASP A 103 -3.83 -9.61 17.20
C ASP A 103 -4.41 -9.45 15.79
N THR A 104 -4.89 -10.54 15.20
CA THR A 104 -5.79 -10.59 14.04
C THR A 104 -5.43 -9.79 12.78
N GLY A 105 -4.18 -9.42 12.56
CA GLY A 105 -3.73 -8.70 11.37
C GLY A 105 -3.69 -9.58 10.11
N PRO A 106 -3.65 -8.99 8.92
CA PRO A 106 -3.57 -9.74 7.68
C PRO A 106 -2.30 -10.59 7.61
N VAL A 107 -2.45 -11.83 7.19
CA VAL A 107 -1.35 -12.78 6.96
C VAL A 107 -0.47 -12.27 5.83
N GLY A 108 0.83 -12.25 6.05
CA GLY A 108 1.85 -11.85 5.09
C GLY A 108 2.46 -10.49 5.40
N CYS A 109 3.65 -10.51 5.99
CA CYS A 109 4.47 -9.32 6.21
C CYS A 109 5.91 -9.55 5.75
N LEU A 110 6.58 -8.45 5.45
CA LEU A 110 8.00 -8.48 5.11
C LEU A 110 8.82 -8.31 6.37
N LEU A 111 9.65 -9.32 6.65
CA LEU A 111 10.51 -9.39 7.82
C LEU A 111 11.95 -9.07 7.45
N ARG A 112 12.64 -8.39 8.36
CA ARG A 112 14.08 -8.11 8.32
C ARG A 112 14.78 -8.70 9.53
N SER A 113 15.92 -9.30 9.31
CA SER A 113 16.88 -9.68 10.35
C SER A 113 18.23 -9.02 10.04
N ASN A 114 18.99 -8.63 11.06
CA ASN A 114 20.36 -8.11 10.94
C ASN A 114 21.40 -8.97 11.67
N ASN A 115 21.02 -10.16 12.08
CA ASN A 115 21.88 -11.07 12.84
C ASN A 115 21.81 -12.52 12.32
N GLY A 116 21.75 -12.66 10.99
CA GLY A 116 21.75 -13.98 10.35
C GLY A 116 20.47 -14.78 10.59
N GLY A 117 19.32 -14.12 10.87
CA GLY A 117 18.05 -14.82 11.07
C GLY A 117 17.69 -15.17 12.52
N ASN A 118 18.51 -14.75 13.50
CA ASN A 118 18.21 -15.03 14.90
C ASN A 118 17.05 -14.20 15.47
N THR A 119 16.95 -12.94 15.06
CA THR A 119 15.83 -12.06 15.41
C THR A 119 15.22 -11.43 14.17
N TRP A 120 13.89 -11.25 14.18
CA TRP A 120 13.14 -10.74 13.06
C TRP A 120 12.29 -9.55 13.48
N SER A 121 12.23 -8.52 12.64
CA SER A 121 11.37 -7.37 12.79
C SER A 121 10.57 -7.14 11.51
N ALA A 122 9.29 -6.82 11.65
CA ALA A 122 8.46 -6.44 10.50
C ALA A 122 8.86 -5.03 10.01
N ILE A 123 8.99 -4.88 8.70
CA ILE A 123 9.25 -3.59 8.04
C ILE A 123 8.02 -3.03 7.35
N THR A 124 6.95 -3.81 7.24
CA THR A 124 5.65 -3.36 6.77
C THR A 124 4.71 -3.16 7.94
N ALA A 125 3.78 -2.18 7.80
CA ALA A 125 2.79 -1.92 8.84
C ALA A 125 1.87 -3.13 9.06
N PRO A 126 1.37 -3.35 10.28
CA PRO A 126 0.55 -4.53 10.62
C PRO A 126 -0.78 -4.59 9.85
N GLU A 127 -1.28 -3.45 9.35
CA GLU A 127 -2.51 -3.37 8.55
C GLU A 127 -2.31 -3.72 7.07
N VAL A 128 -1.04 -3.89 6.65
CA VAL A 128 -0.69 -4.11 5.24
C VAL A 128 -0.30 -5.56 5.02
N ARG A 129 -1.04 -6.23 4.14
CA ARG A 129 -0.76 -7.60 3.74
C ARG A 129 0.15 -7.66 2.52
N VAL A 130 1.34 -8.21 2.68
CA VAL A 130 2.24 -8.52 1.57
C VAL A 130 1.88 -9.88 0.98
N LYS A 131 1.55 -9.93 -0.31
CA LYS A 131 1.22 -11.16 -1.04
C LYS A 131 2.43 -11.82 -1.69
N ARG A 132 3.38 -11.01 -2.12
CA ARG A 132 4.59 -11.48 -2.82
C ARG A 132 5.78 -10.60 -2.48
N PHE A 133 6.88 -11.26 -2.28
CA PHE A 133 8.21 -10.66 -2.27
C PHE A 133 9.14 -11.58 -3.06
N THR A 134 9.65 -11.11 -4.18
CA THR A 134 10.52 -11.91 -5.04
C THR A 134 11.77 -11.09 -5.35
N PRO A 135 12.85 -11.29 -4.60
CA PRO A 135 14.16 -10.76 -4.94
C PRO A 135 14.78 -11.61 -6.04
N THR A 136 15.53 -10.99 -6.95
CA THR A 136 16.33 -11.68 -7.98
C THR A 136 17.70 -11.03 -8.04
N VAL A 137 18.74 -11.81 -7.79
CA VAL A 137 20.13 -11.35 -7.80
C VAL A 137 20.77 -11.73 -9.13
N ILE A 138 21.39 -10.78 -9.83
CA ILE A 138 22.10 -10.98 -11.09
C ILE A 138 23.50 -10.39 -10.92
N GLY A 139 24.53 -11.11 -11.39
CA GLY A 139 25.91 -10.65 -11.38
C GLY A 139 26.53 -10.60 -9.98
N ALA A 140 26.27 -11.61 -9.15
CA ALA A 140 26.72 -11.68 -7.76
C ALA A 140 28.25 -11.53 -7.59
N ASP A 141 29.02 -11.96 -8.58
CA ASP A 141 30.49 -12.00 -8.52
C ASP A 141 31.20 -10.71 -8.97
N THR A 142 30.49 -9.80 -9.64
CA THR A 142 31.12 -8.59 -10.19
C THR A 142 30.44 -7.31 -9.73
N LEU A 143 29.31 -6.98 -10.31
CA LEU A 143 28.46 -5.82 -9.98
C LEU A 143 27.03 -6.28 -9.73
N PRO A 144 26.72 -6.68 -8.52
CA PRO A 144 25.42 -7.23 -8.20
C PRO A 144 24.28 -6.25 -8.51
N ARG A 145 23.26 -6.76 -9.15
CA ARG A 145 21.97 -6.07 -9.36
C ARG A 145 20.89 -6.90 -8.71
N VAL A 146 20.13 -6.27 -7.86
CA VAL A 146 19.00 -6.91 -7.19
C VAL A 146 17.71 -6.32 -7.71
N THR A 147 16.89 -7.14 -8.33
CA THR A 147 15.53 -6.76 -8.73
C THR A 147 14.57 -7.22 -7.65
N LEU A 148 13.77 -6.32 -7.13
CA LEU A 148 12.77 -6.56 -6.11
C LEU A 148 11.38 -6.45 -6.74
N ILE A 149 10.54 -7.45 -6.53
CA ILE A 149 9.11 -7.42 -6.87
C ILE A 149 8.34 -7.58 -5.57
N ILE A 150 7.52 -6.59 -5.23
CA ILE A 150 6.66 -6.61 -4.04
C ILE A 150 5.23 -6.41 -4.49
N SER A 151 4.33 -7.28 -4.00
CA SER A 151 2.89 -7.18 -4.22
C SER A 151 2.19 -7.05 -2.87
N ILE A 152 1.41 -5.99 -2.71
CA ILE A 152 0.65 -5.70 -1.49
C ILE A 152 -0.84 -5.75 -1.80
N ALA A 153 -1.60 -6.40 -0.92
CA ALA A 153 -3.05 -6.43 -1.02
C ALA A 153 -3.64 -5.07 -0.70
N GLY A 154 -4.34 -4.51 -1.66
CA GLY A 154 -5.18 -3.32 -1.49
C GLY A 154 -6.66 -3.67 -1.25
N PRO A 155 -7.50 -2.65 -1.08
CA PRO A 155 -8.94 -2.83 -0.91
C PRO A 155 -9.61 -3.40 -2.17
N ARG A 156 -10.71 -4.10 -2.00
CA ARG A 156 -11.51 -4.70 -3.10
C ARG A 156 -10.71 -5.63 -4.03
N ASN A 157 -9.72 -6.37 -3.52
CA ASN A 157 -8.83 -7.24 -4.32
C ASN A 157 -7.98 -6.51 -5.36
N ILE A 158 -7.77 -5.20 -5.19
CA ILE A 158 -6.81 -4.46 -6.01
C ILE A 158 -5.43 -4.67 -5.39
N ASP A 159 -4.47 -5.18 -6.17
CA ASP A 159 -3.12 -5.37 -5.70
C ASP A 159 -2.22 -4.23 -6.17
N VAL A 160 -1.39 -3.71 -5.27
CA VAL A 160 -0.32 -2.78 -5.58
C VAL A 160 0.95 -3.57 -5.86
N ASN A 161 1.44 -3.48 -7.10
CA ASN A 161 2.65 -4.16 -7.53
C ASN A 161 3.76 -3.12 -7.76
N LEU A 162 4.87 -3.32 -7.09
CA LEU A 162 6.07 -2.49 -7.23
C LEU A 162 7.23 -3.36 -7.70
N GLN A 163 7.95 -2.87 -8.70
CA GLN A 163 9.19 -3.47 -9.16
C GLN A 163 10.28 -2.41 -9.21
N THR A 164 11.42 -2.73 -8.66
CA THR A 164 12.61 -1.88 -8.74
C THR A 164 13.86 -2.73 -8.92
N THR A 165 14.89 -2.15 -9.54
CA THR A 165 16.20 -2.77 -9.67
C THR A 165 17.24 -1.84 -9.07
N VAL A 166 18.02 -2.36 -8.15
CA VAL A 166 19.05 -1.63 -7.43
C VAL A 166 20.40 -2.26 -7.73
N SER A 167 21.38 -1.45 -8.12
CA SER A 167 22.77 -1.88 -8.24
C SER A 167 23.55 -1.42 -7.01
N THR A 168 24.54 -2.23 -6.61
CA THR A 168 25.45 -1.88 -5.53
C THR A 168 26.43 -0.82 -5.97
N ARG A 169 26.92 -0.03 -5.02
CA ARG A 169 27.99 0.96 -5.27
C ARG A 169 29.39 0.43 -4.98
N VAL A 170 29.47 -0.66 -4.25
CA VAL A 170 30.73 -1.24 -3.76
C VAL A 170 30.84 -2.66 -4.29
N GLY A 171 31.78 -2.89 -5.21
CA GLY A 171 32.33 -4.22 -5.46
C GLY A 171 33.50 -4.41 -4.48
N LYS A 172 33.42 -5.40 -3.62
CA LYS A 172 34.57 -5.92 -2.90
C LYS A 172 35.11 -7.10 -3.65
#